data_47d469ece7855711f34db2944f96cb82
#
_entry.id   47d469ece7855711f34db2944f96cb82
#
_cell.length_a   1.000
_cell.length_b   1.000
_cell.length_c   1.000
_cell.angle_alpha   90.00
_cell.angle_beta   90.00
_cell.angle_gamma   90.00
#
_symmetry.space_group_name_H-M   'P 1'
#
loop_
_entity.id
_entity.type
_entity.pdbx_description
1 polymer ?
#
loop_
_entity_poly.entity_id
_entity_poly.type
_entity_poly.pdbx_seq_one_letter_code
_entity_poly.pdbx_strand_id
1 'polypeptide(L)'
;MIVVSLTVSPVKNAEGQIVGASKIARDITEQKRSQEQIATLAREAEHRSKNLLATVQATVRLSQSETPDGLKRAIEGRIQSLANVHSLFVQTRWVGADLSTIATQELAPYSEKDRRHVRIDGPPVLLEPDVAQTVAITLHELATNAAKYGALAVPDGEVELKWHDADGRLNLRWTESNGPKVREPAHKGFGGRVIEQMIAQRSGTIHFDWRADGLICEIILKV
;
A
#
# COMPACT_ATOMS: atom_id res chain seq x y z
N MET A 1 -15.55 20.86 29.85
CA MET A 1 -14.73 22.09 29.97
C MET A 1 -15.19 23.02 28.86
N ILE A 2 -15.53 24.27 29.20
CA ILE A 2 -15.96 25.30 28.25
C ILE A 2 -14.75 26.22 27.99
N VAL A 3 -14.47 26.51 26.74
CA VAL A 3 -13.42 27.47 26.34
C VAL A 3 -14.08 28.79 25.98
N VAL A 4 -13.69 29.84 26.68
CA VAL A 4 -14.30 31.17 26.53
C VAL A 4 -13.25 32.15 26.01
N SER A 5 -13.60 32.89 24.94
CA SER A 5 -12.88 34.08 24.53
C SER A 5 -13.44 35.29 25.32
N LEU A 6 -12.59 35.98 26.07
CA LEU A 6 -12.97 37.14 26.88
C LEU A 6 -12.32 38.39 26.32
N THR A 7 -13.15 39.37 25.98
CA THR A 7 -12.70 40.74 25.66
C THR A 7 -13.12 41.67 26.77
N VAL A 8 -12.17 42.47 27.28
CA VAL A 8 -12.41 43.49 28.33
C VAL A 8 -12.06 44.86 27.75
N SER A 9 -13.00 45.78 27.84
CA SER A 9 -12.82 47.16 27.36
C SER A 9 -13.17 48.16 28.49
N PRO A 10 -12.37 49.22 28.69
CA PRO A 10 -12.70 50.25 29.66
C PRO A 10 -13.89 51.06 29.23
N VAL A 11 -14.79 51.35 30.19
CA VAL A 11 -15.89 52.30 30.04
C VAL A 11 -15.44 53.65 30.64
N LYS A 12 -15.46 54.72 29.86
CA LYS A 12 -15.02 56.07 30.26
C LYS A 12 -16.21 56.99 30.37
N ASN A 13 -16.17 57.95 31.35
CA ASN A 13 -17.12 59.03 31.44
C ASN A 13 -16.80 60.12 30.42
N ALA A 14 -17.61 61.24 30.43
CA ALA A 14 -17.43 62.39 29.54
C ALA A 14 -16.07 63.11 29.76
N GLU A 15 -15.49 63.01 30.94
CA GLU A 15 -14.20 63.55 31.31
C GLU A 15 -13.00 62.61 31.00
N GLY A 16 -13.27 61.43 30.34
CA GLY A 16 -12.25 60.47 29.94
C GLY A 16 -11.76 59.53 31.04
N GLN A 17 -12.31 59.63 32.27
CA GLN A 17 -11.94 58.74 33.38
C GLN A 17 -12.60 57.35 33.25
N ILE A 18 -11.86 56.30 33.61
CA ILE A 18 -12.38 54.94 33.63
C ILE A 18 -13.35 54.80 34.79
N VAL A 19 -14.63 54.57 34.46
CA VAL A 19 -15.71 54.36 35.45
C VAL A 19 -16.19 52.91 35.53
N GLY A 20 -15.66 52.04 34.67
CA GLY A 20 -16.02 50.62 34.65
C GLY A 20 -15.30 49.84 33.60
N ALA A 21 -15.63 48.56 33.50
CA ALA A 21 -15.15 47.69 32.46
C ALA A 21 -16.32 46.90 31.82
N SER A 22 -16.40 46.94 30.51
CA SER A 22 -17.30 46.08 29.75
C SER A 22 -16.60 44.75 29.44
N LYS A 23 -17.30 43.64 29.64
CA LYS A 23 -16.79 42.29 29.35
C LYS A 23 -17.71 41.62 28.35
N ILE A 24 -17.11 41.11 27.27
CA ILE A 24 -17.79 40.26 26.28
C ILE A 24 -17.16 38.89 26.42
N ALA A 25 -17.97 37.91 26.78
CA ALA A 25 -17.57 36.51 26.84
C ALA A 25 -18.25 35.75 25.71
N ARG A 26 -17.48 35.06 24.89
CA ARG A 26 -17.98 34.21 23.77
C ARG A 26 -17.52 32.78 24.03
N ASP A 27 -18.44 31.85 24.03
CA ASP A 27 -18.11 30.43 24.00
C ASP A 27 -17.49 30.08 22.63
N ILE A 28 -16.25 29.63 22.66
CA ILE A 28 -15.49 29.20 21.46
C ILE A 28 -15.13 27.71 21.52
N THR A 29 -15.80 26.92 22.38
CA THR A 29 -15.49 25.52 22.61
C THR A 29 -15.60 24.71 21.34
N GLU A 30 -16.69 24.88 20.59
CA GLU A 30 -16.93 24.17 19.33
C GLU A 30 -15.91 24.58 18.26
N GLN A 31 -15.63 25.88 18.15
CA GLN A 31 -14.62 26.41 17.23
C GLN A 31 -13.24 25.84 17.52
N LYS A 32 -12.82 25.75 18.79
CA LYS A 32 -11.54 25.16 19.19
C LYS A 32 -11.48 23.68 18.91
N ARG A 33 -12.53 22.93 19.19
CA ARG A 33 -12.62 21.50 18.87
C ARG A 33 -12.47 21.24 17.37
N SER A 34 -13.18 22.02 16.54
CA SER A 34 -13.07 21.92 15.09
C SER A 34 -11.67 22.23 14.59
N GLN A 35 -11.03 23.29 15.12
CA GLN A 35 -9.64 23.63 14.77
C GLN A 35 -8.65 22.53 15.17
N GLU A 36 -8.78 21.94 16.34
CA GLU A 36 -7.94 20.84 16.80
C GLU A 36 -8.14 19.59 15.92
N GLN A 37 -9.37 19.30 15.55
CA GLN A 37 -9.70 18.19 14.67
C GLN A 37 -9.09 18.38 13.28
N ILE A 38 -9.22 19.58 12.69
CA ILE A 38 -8.60 19.90 11.39
C ILE A 38 -7.07 19.80 11.48
N ALA A 39 -6.45 20.32 12.55
CA ALA A 39 -5.00 20.24 12.75
C ALA A 39 -4.52 18.78 12.89
N THR A 40 -5.32 17.91 13.51
CA THR A 40 -5.01 16.48 13.64
C THR A 40 -5.09 15.78 12.28
N LEU A 41 -6.16 16.01 11.52
CA LEU A 41 -6.32 15.45 10.17
C LEU A 41 -5.23 15.94 9.22
N ALA A 42 -4.85 17.22 9.30
CA ALA A 42 -3.76 17.77 8.48
C ALA A 42 -2.41 17.10 8.78
N ARG A 43 -2.09 16.88 10.05
CA ARG A 43 -0.86 16.15 10.45
C ARG A 43 -0.86 14.71 9.98
N GLU A 44 -2.00 14.03 10.08
CA GLU A 44 -2.15 12.66 9.59
C GLU A 44 -1.98 12.58 8.08
N ALA A 45 -2.59 13.50 7.31
CA ALA A 45 -2.43 13.58 5.87
C ALA A 45 -0.97 13.86 5.45
N GLU A 46 -0.27 14.75 6.17
CA GLU A 46 1.15 15.03 5.95
C GLU A 46 2.01 13.78 6.19
N HIS A 47 1.77 13.06 7.28
CA HIS A 47 2.50 11.83 7.60
C HIS A 47 2.29 10.75 6.52
N ARG A 48 1.05 10.56 6.07
CA ARG A 48 0.71 9.63 4.98
C ARG A 48 1.39 10.02 3.67
N SER A 49 1.39 11.31 3.32
CA SER A 49 2.08 11.80 2.13
C SER A 49 3.58 11.55 2.18
N LYS A 50 4.23 11.77 3.33
CA LYS A 50 5.66 11.46 3.53
C LYS A 50 5.94 9.97 3.37
N ASN A 51 5.09 9.10 3.91
CA ASN A 51 5.24 7.65 3.78
C ASN A 51 5.12 7.21 2.31
N LEU A 52 4.13 7.74 1.58
CA LEU A 52 3.95 7.45 0.16
C LEU A 52 5.20 7.87 -0.65
N LEU A 53 5.68 9.09 -0.44
CA LEU A 53 6.88 9.58 -1.12
C LEU A 53 8.12 8.75 -0.79
N ALA A 54 8.28 8.31 0.46
CA ALA A 54 9.36 7.42 0.85
C ALA A 54 9.28 6.06 0.12
N THR A 55 8.07 5.50 -0.01
CA THR A 55 7.85 4.26 -0.77
C THR A 55 8.16 4.43 -2.25
N VAL A 56 7.72 5.54 -2.86
CA VAL A 56 8.05 5.88 -4.26
C VAL A 56 9.55 6.02 -4.44
N GLN A 57 10.24 6.76 -3.55
CA GLN A 57 11.69 6.90 -3.61
C GLN A 57 12.43 5.56 -3.47
N ALA A 58 12.00 4.70 -2.56
CA ALA A 58 12.55 3.36 -2.41
C ALA A 58 12.34 2.54 -3.70
N THR A 59 11.14 2.60 -4.26
CA THR A 59 10.79 1.93 -5.52
C THR A 59 11.72 2.37 -6.66
N VAL A 60 11.93 3.68 -6.83
CA VAL A 60 12.82 4.22 -7.86
C VAL A 60 14.28 3.81 -7.62
N ARG A 61 14.79 3.98 -6.39
CA ARG A 61 16.19 3.63 -6.04
C ARG A 61 16.49 2.15 -6.21
N LEU A 62 15.51 1.34 -5.87
CA LEU A 62 15.60 -0.09 -6.00
C LEU A 62 15.27 -0.60 -7.41
N SER A 63 14.86 0.19 -8.36
CA SER A 63 14.60 -0.22 -9.74
C SER A 63 15.89 -0.26 -10.54
N GLN A 64 16.12 -1.36 -11.24
CA GLN A 64 17.24 -1.54 -12.18
C GLN A 64 16.73 -2.33 -13.39
N SER A 65 17.38 -2.17 -14.51
CA SER A 65 17.18 -2.93 -15.73
C SER A 65 18.42 -2.81 -16.60
N GLU A 66 18.62 -3.77 -17.49
CA GLU A 66 19.72 -3.76 -18.45
C GLU A 66 19.55 -2.65 -19.50
N THR A 67 18.30 -2.19 -19.72
CA THR A 67 18.00 -1.13 -20.69
C THR A 67 17.24 0.04 -20.06
N PRO A 68 17.44 1.27 -20.56
CA PRO A 68 16.71 2.45 -20.08
C PRO A 68 15.17 2.29 -20.20
N ASP A 69 14.69 1.73 -21.33
CA ASP A 69 13.26 1.51 -21.53
C ASP A 69 12.71 0.42 -20.61
N GLY A 70 13.49 -0.60 -20.31
CA GLY A 70 13.14 -1.62 -19.33
C GLY A 70 13.03 -1.03 -17.92
N LEU A 71 13.95 -0.12 -17.55
CA LEU A 71 13.92 0.57 -16.27
C LEU A 71 12.69 1.48 -16.15
N LYS A 72 12.40 2.25 -17.22
CA LYS A 72 11.21 3.10 -17.26
C LYS A 72 9.93 2.31 -17.04
N ARG A 73 9.74 1.22 -17.81
CA ARG A 73 8.56 0.34 -17.66
C ARG A 73 8.44 -0.27 -16.27
N ALA A 74 9.56 -0.69 -15.67
CA ALA A 74 9.55 -1.26 -14.32
C ALA A 74 9.12 -0.23 -13.27
N ILE A 75 9.63 1.01 -13.37
CA ILE A 75 9.25 2.10 -12.46
C ILE A 75 7.78 2.47 -12.66
N GLU A 76 7.34 2.66 -13.91
CA GLU A 76 5.94 3.01 -14.23
C GLU A 76 4.96 1.95 -13.70
N GLY A 77 5.24 0.66 -13.91
CA GLY A 77 4.40 -0.42 -13.42
C GLY A 77 4.26 -0.44 -11.90
N ARG A 78 5.36 -0.26 -11.17
CA ARG A 78 5.34 -0.20 -9.70
C ARG A 78 4.60 1.02 -9.16
N ILE A 79 4.79 2.18 -9.79
CA ILE A 79 4.06 3.40 -9.42
C ILE A 79 2.57 3.22 -9.69
N GLN A 80 2.20 2.56 -10.79
CA GLN A 80 0.80 2.27 -11.10
C GLN A 80 0.17 1.32 -10.07
N SER A 81 0.87 0.27 -9.66
CA SER A 81 0.42 -0.64 -8.58
C SER A 81 0.20 0.13 -7.26
N LEU A 82 1.14 1.00 -6.88
CA LEU A 82 0.98 1.88 -5.72
C LEU A 82 -0.23 2.81 -5.85
N ALA A 83 -0.46 3.40 -7.00
CA ALA A 83 -1.59 4.29 -7.25
C ALA A 83 -2.92 3.54 -7.17
N ASN A 84 -2.99 2.31 -7.68
CA ASN A 84 -4.17 1.46 -7.62
C ASN A 84 -4.55 1.16 -6.16
N VAL A 85 -3.60 0.66 -5.36
CA VAL A 85 -3.86 0.37 -3.95
C VAL A 85 -4.19 1.61 -3.13
N HIS A 86 -3.59 2.75 -3.46
CA HIS A 86 -3.92 4.03 -2.84
C HIS A 86 -5.37 4.45 -3.11
N SER A 87 -5.87 4.18 -4.31
CA SER A 87 -7.28 4.44 -4.66
C SER A 87 -8.24 3.59 -3.82
N LEU A 88 -7.87 2.36 -3.48
CA LEU A 88 -8.64 1.53 -2.56
C LEU A 88 -8.70 2.12 -1.14
N PHE A 89 -7.59 2.69 -0.65
CA PHE A 89 -7.59 3.34 0.67
C PHE A 89 -8.52 4.55 0.74
N VAL A 90 -8.62 5.32 -0.34
CA VAL A 90 -9.55 6.46 -0.40
C VAL A 90 -11.00 5.96 -0.28
N GLN A 91 -11.35 4.88 -0.98
CA GLN A 91 -12.69 4.29 -0.93
C GLN A 91 -13.06 3.75 0.45
N THR A 92 -12.09 3.14 1.16
CA THR A 92 -12.27 2.58 2.50
C THR A 92 -12.02 3.59 3.62
N ARG A 93 -11.88 4.87 3.31
CA ARG A 93 -11.50 5.93 4.27
C ARG A 93 -10.23 5.57 5.06
N TRP A 94 -9.27 4.94 4.40
CA TRP A 94 -7.97 4.56 4.96
C TRP A 94 -8.03 3.46 6.06
N VAL A 95 -9.11 2.72 6.14
CA VAL A 95 -9.19 1.56 7.05
C VAL A 95 -8.27 0.44 6.56
N GLY A 96 -8.10 0.29 5.24
CA GLY A 96 -7.28 -0.73 4.62
C GLY A 96 -7.78 -1.11 3.23
N ALA A 97 -7.26 -2.20 2.67
CA ALA A 97 -7.72 -2.74 1.41
C ALA A 97 -7.94 -4.26 1.51
N ASP A 98 -8.99 -4.75 0.88
CA ASP A 98 -9.26 -6.19 0.82
C ASP A 98 -8.26 -6.88 -0.10
N LEU A 99 -7.69 -7.99 0.38
CA LEU A 99 -6.66 -8.74 -0.32
C LEU A 99 -7.13 -9.30 -1.67
N SER A 100 -8.37 -9.78 -1.74
CA SER A 100 -8.93 -10.32 -2.99
C SER A 100 -9.06 -9.23 -4.05
N THR A 101 -9.38 -8.02 -3.65
CA THR A 101 -9.47 -6.85 -4.53
C THR A 101 -8.08 -6.46 -5.07
N ILE A 102 -7.06 -6.42 -4.20
CA ILE A 102 -5.66 -6.15 -4.62
C ILE A 102 -5.20 -7.22 -5.60
N ALA A 103 -5.39 -8.49 -5.26
CA ALA A 103 -4.99 -9.62 -6.10
C ALA A 103 -5.67 -9.58 -7.47
N THR A 104 -6.98 -9.30 -7.51
CA THR A 104 -7.74 -9.18 -8.75
C THR A 104 -7.21 -8.03 -9.62
N GLN A 105 -6.92 -6.87 -9.03
CA GLN A 105 -6.40 -5.72 -9.79
C GLN A 105 -5.01 -5.99 -10.37
N GLU A 106 -4.09 -6.57 -9.60
CA GLU A 106 -2.72 -6.85 -10.07
C GLU A 106 -2.67 -7.97 -11.12
N LEU A 107 -3.61 -8.91 -11.07
CA LEU A 107 -3.66 -10.04 -11.99
C LEU A 107 -4.60 -9.83 -13.18
N ALA A 108 -5.46 -8.80 -13.16
CA ALA A 108 -6.39 -8.50 -14.26
C ALA A 108 -5.73 -8.41 -15.64
N PRO A 109 -4.55 -7.76 -15.82
CA PRO A 109 -3.92 -7.69 -17.14
C PRO A 109 -3.55 -9.04 -17.75
N TYR A 110 -3.49 -10.07 -16.91
CA TYR A 110 -3.04 -11.41 -17.29
C TYR A 110 -4.19 -12.43 -17.37
N SER A 111 -5.38 -12.12 -16.86
CA SER A 111 -6.52 -13.03 -16.82
C SER A 111 -7.37 -13.01 -18.09
N GLU A 112 -7.38 -11.89 -18.84
CA GLU A 112 -8.28 -11.70 -20.00
C GLU A 112 -7.68 -12.07 -21.37
N LYS A 113 -6.36 -12.29 -21.48
CA LYS A 113 -5.69 -12.57 -22.76
C LYS A 113 -5.27 -14.02 -22.87
N ASP A 114 -5.76 -14.69 -23.94
CA ASP A 114 -5.20 -15.92 -24.52
C ASP A 114 -5.21 -17.17 -23.62
N ARG A 115 -6.36 -17.51 -23.00
CA ARG A 115 -6.56 -18.77 -22.23
C ARG A 115 -5.64 -18.96 -21.02
N ARG A 116 -5.06 -17.88 -20.50
CA ARG A 116 -4.25 -17.94 -19.29
C ARG A 116 -5.14 -18.18 -18.08
N HIS A 117 -4.78 -19.14 -17.27
CA HIS A 117 -5.56 -19.52 -16.10
C HIS A 117 -4.96 -18.84 -14.85
N VAL A 118 -5.64 -17.81 -14.39
CA VAL A 118 -5.34 -17.19 -13.10
C VAL A 118 -6.44 -17.56 -12.12
N ARG A 119 -6.06 -18.20 -11.02
CA ARG A 119 -6.95 -18.56 -9.92
C ARG A 119 -6.58 -17.78 -8.67
N ILE A 120 -7.56 -17.17 -8.05
CA ILE A 120 -7.42 -16.40 -6.81
C ILE A 120 -8.38 -17.02 -5.80
N ASP A 121 -7.86 -17.49 -4.67
CA ASP A 121 -8.64 -18.19 -3.66
C ASP A 121 -8.13 -17.91 -2.25
N GLY A 122 -9.03 -17.54 -1.34
CA GLY A 122 -8.73 -17.30 0.06
C GLY A 122 -9.88 -16.58 0.78
N PRO A 123 -9.89 -16.61 2.10
CA PRO A 123 -10.90 -15.93 2.89
C PRO A 123 -10.79 -14.41 2.74
N PRO A 124 -11.87 -13.64 3.01
CA PRO A 124 -11.79 -12.18 3.08
C PRO A 124 -10.79 -11.74 4.15
N VAL A 125 -9.82 -10.93 3.76
CA VAL A 125 -8.80 -10.35 4.66
C VAL A 125 -8.63 -8.89 4.35
N LEU A 126 -8.90 -8.03 5.33
CA LEU A 126 -8.65 -6.60 5.24
C LEU A 126 -7.23 -6.31 5.70
N LEU A 127 -6.39 -5.82 4.81
CA LEU A 127 -5.00 -5.49 5.08
C LEU A 127 -4.88 -4.03 5.48
N GLU A 128 -4.12 -3.75 6.54
CA GLU A 128 -3.71 -2.39 6.87
C GLU A 128 -2.94 -1.73 5.70
N PRO A 129 -2.98 -0.40 5.55
CA PRO A 129 -2.43 0.30 4.38
C PRO A 129 -0.99 -0.09 4.03
N ASP A 130 -0.14 -0.21 5.02
CA ASP A 130 1.28 -0.54 4.83
C ASP A 130 1.50 -1.98 4.35
N VAL A 131 0.70 -2.93 4.87
CA VAL A 131 0.75 -4.34 4.46
C VAL A 131 0.16 -4.47 3.06
N ALA A 132 -0.95 -3.79 2.78
CA ALA A 132 -1.59 -3.77 1.48
C ALA A 132 -0.66 -3.26 0.37
N GLN A 133 0.11 -2.19 0.62
CA GLN A 133 1.13 -1.70 -0.32
C GLN A 133 2.23 -2.74 -0.57
N THR A 134 2.71 -3.39 0.49
CA THR A 134 3.73 -4.44 0.38
C THR A 134 3.23 -5.60 -0.46
N VAL A 135 1.99 -6.06 -0.21
CA VAL A 135 1.36 -7.15 -0.95
C VAL A 135 1.13 -6.76 -2.41
N ALA A 136 0.62 -5.56 -2.69
CA ALA A 136 0.38 -5.09 -4.07
C ALA A 136 1.66 -5.10 -4.91
N ILE A 137 2.76 -4.49 -4.40
CA ILE A 137 4.05 -4.49 -5.09
C ILE A 137 4.57 -5.92 -5.27
N THR A 138 4.43 -6.76 -4.25
CA THR A 138 4.87 -8.16 -4.31
C THR A 138 4.13 -8.93 -5.40
N LEU A 139 2.81 -8.83 -5.46
CA LEU A 139 1.99 -9.47 -6.49
C LEU A 139 2.30 -8.91 -7.88
N HIS A 140 2.52 -7.59 -8.00
CA HIS A 140 2.95 -6.96 -9.25
C HIS A 140 4.26 -7.55 -9.79
N GLU A 141 5.27 -7.70 -8.92
CA GLU A 141 6.55 -8.28 -9.30
C GLU A 141 6.43 -9.76 -9.68
N LEU A 142 5.68 -10.55 -8.90
CA LEU A 142 5.45 -11.96 -9.20
C LEU A 142 4.72 -12.11 -10.55
N ALA A 143 3.65 -11.34 -10.79
CA ALA A 143 2.89 -11.37 -12.03
C ALA A 143 3.74 -10.94 -13.24
N THR A 144 4.54 -9.88 -13.08
CA THR A 144 5.44 -9.40 -14.13
C THR A 144 6.53 -10.43 -14.46
N ASN A 145 7.08 -11.10 -13.45
CA ASN A 145 8.06 -12.16 -13.62
C ASN A 145 7.43 -13.39 -14.29
N ALA A 146 6.25 -13.79 -13.87
CA ALA A 146 5.50 -14.89 -14.50
C ALA A 146 5.19 -14.59 -15.98
N ALA A 147 4.86 -13.34 -16.31
CA ALA A 147 4.60 -12.92 -17.70
C ALA A 147 5.86 -12.85 -18.57
N LYS A 148 7.03 -12.59 -17.99
CA LYS A 148 8.29 -12.50 -18.73
C LYS A 148 9.02 -13.83 -18.84
N TYR A 149 9.00 -14.63 -17.78
CA TYR A 149 9.89 -15.77 -17.61
C TYR A 149 9.18 -17.04 -17.15
N GLY A 150 7.95 -16.93 -16.62
CA GLY A 150 7.21 -18.00 -15.98
C GLY A 150 5.93 -18.42 -16.71
N ALA A 151 4.97 -18.92 -15.95
CA ALA A 151 3.76 -19.53 -16.46
C ALA A 151 2.93 -18.59 -17.35
N LEU A 152 2.85 -17.30 -17.03
CA LEU A 152 2.09 -16.34 -17.83
C LEU A 152 2.78 -15.96 -19.18
N ALA A 153 3.94 -16.49 -19.48
CA ALA A 153 4.60 -16.29 -20.77
C ALA A 153 4.06 -17.21 -21.88
N VAL A 154 3.32 -18.27 -21.54
CA VAL A 154 2.81 -19.28 -22.47
C VAL A 154 1.28 -19.44 -22.34
N PRO A 155 0.56 -19.86 -23.41
CA PRO A 155 -0.90 -19.93 -23.41
C PRO A 155 -1.50 -20.89 -22.37
N ASP A 156 -0.86 -22.04 -22.14
CA ASP A 156 -1.35 -23.09 -21.23
C ASP A 156 -0.84 -22.93 -19.79
N GLY A 157 -0.10 -21.87 -19.52
CA GLY A 157 0.45 -21.62 -18.20
C GLY A 157 -0.60 -21.17 -17.21
N GLU A 158 -0.46 -21.62 -15.98
CA GLU A 158 -1.39 -21.35 -14.89
C GLU A 158 -0.69 -20.65 -13.72
N VAL A 159 -1.40 -19.73 -13.10
CA VAL A 159 -1.02 -19.09 -11.84
C VAL A 159 -2.14 -19.28 -10.82
N GLU A 160 -1.79 -19.78 -9.67
CA GLU A 160 -2.69 -19.88 -8.53
C GLU A 160 -2.15 -19.05 -7.36
N LEU A 161 -2.97 -18.12 -6.85
CA LEU A 161 -2.72 -17.38 -5.62
C LEU A 161 -3.70 -17.85 -4.58
N LYS A 162 -3.18 -18.42 -3.50
CA LYS A 162 -3.96 -18.81 -2.32
C LYS A 162 -3.46 -18.12 -1.09
N TRP A 163 -4.37 -17.87 -0.14
CA TRP A 163 -3.98 -17.38 1.17
C TRP A 163 -4.91 -17.88 2.27
N HIS A 164 -4.37 -17.86 3.48
CA HIS A 164 -5.11 -18.06 4.71
C HIS A 164 -4.51 -17.22 5.83
N ASP A 165 -5.33 -16.84 6.78
CA ASP A 165 -4.89 -16.21 8.02
C ASP A 165 -4.78 -17.30 9.10
N ALA A 166 -3.66 -17.34 9.81
CA ALA A 166 -3.43 -18.21 10.94
C ALA A 166 -2.70 -17.43 12.03
N ASP A 167 -3.35 -17.28 13.18
CA ASP A 167 -2.80 -16.62 14.37
C ASP A 167 -2.29 -15.19 14.12
N GLY A 168 -3.02 -14.38 13.34
CA GLY A 168 -2.64 -13.02 12.96
C GLY A 168 -1.44 -12.96 12.00
N ARG A 169 -1.22 -14.05 11.27
CA ARG A 169 -0.23 -14.14 10.20
C ARG A 169 -0.92 -14.51 8.89
N LEU A 170 -0.77 -13.67 7.91
CA LEU A 170 -1.20 -13.93 6.55
C LEU A 170 -0.16 -14.81 5.87
N ASN A 171 -0.59 -15.99 5.43
CA ASN A 171 0.21 -16.90 4.63
C ASN A 171 -0.31 -16.84 3.19
N LEU A 172 0.49 -16.27 2.27
CA LEU A 172 0.20 -16.27 0.84
C LEU A 172 1.07 -17.31 0.15
N ARG A 173 0.45 -18.03 -0.79
CA ARG A 173 1.13 -18.99 -1.66
C ARG A 173 0.81 -18.67 -3.12
N TRP A 174 1.84 -18.32 -3.86
CA TRP A 174 1.84 -18.17 -5.31
C TRP A 174 2.39 -19.44 -5.93
N THR A 175 1.68 -20.01 -6.89
CA THR A 175 2.09 -21.23 -7.58
C THR A 175 1.99 -21.01 -9.08
N GLU A 176 3.06 -21.25 -9.80
CA GLU A 176 3.12 -21.28 -11.25
C GLU A 176 3.20 -22.73 -11.72
N SER A 177 2.46 -23.07 -12.76
CA SER A 177 2.46 -24.40 -13.38
C SER A 177 2.27 -24.31 -14.89
N ASN A 178 2.62 -25.38 -15.61
CA ASN A 178 2.51 -25.49 -17.07
C ASN A 178 3.30 -24.40 -17.83
N GLY A 179 4.26 -23.76 -17.16
CA GLY A 179 5.12 -22.74 -17.75
C GLY A 179 6.40 -23.31 -18.36
N PRO A 180 7.29 -22.44 -18.84
CA PRO A 180 8.63 -22.83 -19.22
C PRO A 180 9.38 -23.44 -18.03
N LYS A 181 10.34 -24.32 -18.30
CA LYS A 181 11.21 -24.86 -17.25
C LYS A 181 11.96 -23.72 -16.58
N VAL A 182 11.68 -23.51 -15.29
CA VAL A 182 12.38 -22.52 -14.47
C VAL A 182 13.56 -23.15 -13.76
N ARG A 183 14.57 -22.32 -13.52
CA ARG A 183 15.75 -22.67 -12.69
C ARG A 183 15.98 -21.52 -11.73
N GLU A 184 16.51 -21.84 -10.57
CA GLU A 184 16.96 -20.80 -9.67
C GLU A 184 17.96 -19.89 -10.40
N PRO A 185 17.69 -18.57 -10.46
CA PRO A 185 18.57 -17.65 -11.16
C PRO A 185 19.92 -17.56 -10.43
N ALA A 186 21.02 -17.63 -11.16
CA ALA A 186 22.38 -17.52 -10.62
C ALA A 186 22.59 -16.22 -9.82
N HIS A 187 21.83 -15.18 -10.16
CA HIS A 187 21.78 -13.92 -9.42
C HIS A 187 20.33 -13.56 -9.18
N LYS A 188 19.96 -13.30 -7.94
CA LYS A 188 18.62 -12.80 -7.61
C LYS A 188 18.36 -11.55 -8.43
N GLY A 189 17.36 -11.65 -9.28
CA GLY A 189 16.86 -10.53 -10.06
C GLY A 189 16.45 -9.38 -9.13
N PHE A 190 16.38 -8.20 -9.70
CA PHE A 190 16.13 -6.99 -8.92
C PHE A 190 14.77 -7.02 -8.23
N GLY A 191 13.70 -7.49 -8.92
CA GLY A 191 12.35 -7.64 -8.34
C GLY A 191 12.34 -8.52 -7.09
N GLY A 192 13.07 -9.65 -7.12
CA GLY A 192 13.19 -10.53 -5.95
C GLY A 192 13.80 -9.83 -4.73
N ARG A 193 14.84 -9.00 -4.93
CA ARG A 193 15.45 -8.23 -3.83
C ARG A 193 14.50 -7.17 -3.25
N VAL A 194 13.72 -6.49 -4.09
CA VAL A 194 12.71 -5.53 -3.63
C VAL A 194 11.68 -6.22 -2.75
N ILE A 195 11.13 -7.33 -3.22
CA ILE A 195 10.14 -8.11 -2.48
C ILE A 195 10.72 -8.56 -1.13
N GLU A 196 11.90 -9.19 -1.12
CA GLU A 196 12.55 -9.66 0.10
C GLU A 196 12.74 -8.53 1.11
N GLN A 197 13.21 -7.36 0.65
CA GLN A 197 13.44 -6.22 1.53
C GLN A 197 12.13 -5.66 2.11
N MET A 198 11.08 -5.54 1.30
CA MET A 198 9.78 -5.04 1.75
C MET A 198 9.12 -6.00 2.74
N ILE A 199 9.18 -7.30 2.48
CA ILE A 199 8.65 -8.34 3.37
C ILE A 199 9.43 -8.35 4.70
N ALA A 200 10.77 -8.27 4.65
CA ALA A 200 11.62 -8.24 5.85
C ALA A 200 11.35 -7.00 6.72
N GLN A 201 11.11 -5.83 6.12
CA GLN A 201 10.73 -4.61 6.86
C GLN A 201 9.42 -4.77 7.65
N ARG A 202 8.57 -5.72 7.27
CA ARG A 202 7.32 -6.08 7.96
C ARG A 202 7.44 -7.31 8.86
N SER A 203 8.68 -7.66 9.23
CA SER A 203 8.96 -8.87 10.02
C SER A 203 8.34 -10.14 9.40
N GLY A 204 8.19 -10.14 8.09
CA GLY A 204 7.70 -11.24 7.29
C GLY A 204 8.84 -12.11 6.75
N THR A 205 8.46 -13.23 6.17
CA THR A 205 9.39 -14.15 5.48
C THR A 205 8.88 -14.44 4.07
N ILE A 206 9.80 -14.68 3.16
CA ILE A 206 9.50 -15.12 1.80
C ILE A 206 10.43 -16.26 1.42
N HIS A 207 9.87 -17.28 0.80
CA HIS A 207 10.61 -18.44 0.31
C HIS A 207 10.24 -18.72 -1.16
N PHE A 208 11.24 -18.94 -2.00
CA PHE A 208 11.09 -19.33 -3.39
C PHE A 208 11.55 -20.78 -3.57
N ASP A 209 10.67 -21.62 -4.09
CA ASP A 209 10.95 -23.01 -4.45
C ASP A 209 10.89 -23.13 -5.99
N TRP A 210 12.06 -23.23 -6.60
CA TRP A 210 12.25 -23.33 -8.06
C TRP A 210 12.15 -24.78 -8.50
N ARG A 211 11.05 -25.14 -9.12
CA ARG A 211 10.78 -26.50 -9.59
C ARG A 211 10.87 -26.58 -11.10
N ALA A 212 11.07 -27.81 -11.61
CA ALA A 212 11.14 -28.02 -13.05
C ALA A 212 9.81 -27.71 -13.78
N ASP A 213 8.69 -27.77 -13.07
CA ASP A 213 7.32 -27.52 -13.55
C ASP A 213 6.77 -26.13 -13.24
N GLY A 214 7.53 -25.31 -12.50
CA GLY A 214 7.14 -23.93 -12.17
C GLY A 214 7.75 -23.40 -10.89
N LEU A 215 7.31 -22.21 -10.48
CA LEU A 215 7.73 -21.54 -9.26
C LEU A 215 6.66 -21.65 -8.18
N ILE A 216 7.08 -21.96 -6.94
CA ILE A 216 6.26 -21.72 -5.76
C ILE A 216 6.92 -20.62 -4.94
N CYS A 217 6.13 -19.61 -4.57
CA CYS A 217 6.56 -18.56 -3.66
C CYS A 217 5.63 -18.51 -2.44
N GLU A 218 6.21 -18.69 -1.26
CA GLU A 218 5.49 -18.64 0.01
C GLU A 218 5.89 -17.39 0.78
N ILE A 219 4.89 -16.63 1.23
CA ILE A 219 5.05 -15.36 1.92
C ILE A 219 4.27 -15.41 3.23
N ILE A 220 4.93 -15.04 4.31
CA ILE A 220 4.29 -14.92 5.63
C ILE A 220 4.46 -13.48 6.09
N LEU A 221 3.34 -12.82 6.40
CA LEU A 221 3.28 -11.45 6.91
C LEU A 221 2.47 -11.41 8.19
N LYS A 222 2.82 -10.49 9.09
CA LYS A 222 1.96 -10.14 10.22
C LYS A 222 0.85 -9.20 9.74
N VAL A 223 -0.39 -9.50 10.07
CA VAL A 223 -1.60 -8.71 9.78
C VAL A 223 -2.32 -8.32 11.06
#